data_ab9b28bcfd583a11505412b0b17afb3f
#
_entry.id   ab9b28bcfd583a11505412b0b17afb3f
#
_cell.length_a   1.000
_cell.length_b   1.000
_cell.length_c   1.000
_cell.angle_alpha   90.00
_cell.angle_beta   90.00
_cell.angle_gamma   90.00
#
_symmetry.space_group_name_H-M   'P 1'
#
loop_
_entity.id
_entity.type
_entity.pdbx_description
1 polymer ?
#
loop_
_entity_poly.entity_id
_entity_poly.type
_entity_poly.pdbx_seq_one_letter_code
_entity_poly.pdbx_strand_id
1 'polypeptide(L)'
;MTVFRRLLKSEQAASAAEFALVLPLLILLLFAIIDSGRFMWEWNRAEKATQVGVRYAVVTDPVLNGLYTYSFSLSGGITQGSTVPTSSFDTATCTNSACSCLPGGGFCSATSRNATAFTNLVSRMQKMYPQVAAGNVQIQYKNVGLGFAGDPDGPDVSPLVTVSLTGLQFRPLTCLVFACSITMPDFRAGLTLEDATGTVSN
;
A
#
# COMPACT_ATOMS: atom_id res chain seq x y z
N MET A 1 -0.69 49.90 -41.37
CA MET A 1 0.59 50.08 -40.66
C MET A 1 0.55 51.13 -39.54
N THR A 2 -0.37 52.08 -39.53
CA THR A 2 -0.49 53.17 -38.54
C THR A 2 -1.08 52.76 -37.18
N VAL A 3 -1.98 51.79 -37.13
CA VAL A 3 -2.63 51.35 -35.89
C VAL A 3 -1.64 50.59 -34.98
N PHE A 4 -0.80 49.76 -35.56
CA PHE A 4 0.21 48.99 -34.83
C PHE A 4 1.29 49.88 -34.18
N ARG A 5 1.67 50.99 -34.85
CA ARG A 5 2.60 51.99 -34.30
C ARG A 5 1.99 52.84 -33.16
N ARG A 6 0.67 53.02 -33.12
CA ARG A 6 -0.03 53.70 -32.01
C ARG A 6 -0.15 52.80 -30.79
N LEU A 7 -0.39 51.53 -30.98
CA LEU A 7 -0.41 50.52 -29.89
C LEU A 7 0.95 50.41 -29.18
N LEU A 8 2.07 50.41 -29.94
CA LEU A 8 3.41 50.36 -29.39
C LEU A 8 3.87 51.62 -28.63
N LYS A 9 3.16 52.75 -28.77
CA LYS A 9 3.46 54.01 -28.09
C LYS A 9 2.53 54.32 -26.90
N SER A 10 1.53 53.49 -26.62
CA SER A 10 0.63 53.72 -25.50
C SER A 10 1.18 53.01 -24.24
N GLU A 11 1.35 53.72 -23.13
CA GLU A 11 1.77 53.19 -21.85
C GLU A 11 0.82 52.07 -21.34
N GLN A 12 -0.46 52.18 -21.67
CA GLN A 12 -1.47 51.17 -21.36
C GLN A 12 -1.22 49.84 -22.13
N ALA A 13 -0.74 49.92 -23.38
CA ALA A 13 -0.40 48.73 -24.15
C ALA A 13 0.90 48.06 -23.62
N ALA A 14 1.86 48.84 -23.16
CA ALA A 14 3.08 48.36 -22.54
C ALA A 14 2.77 47.61 -21.22
N SER A 15 1.97 48.20 -20.33
CA SER A 15 1.54 47.59 -19.09
C SER A 15 0.72 46.31 -19.32
N ALA A 16 -0.16 46.26 -20.31
CA ALA A 16 -0.91 45.06 -20.68
C ALA A 16 0.01 43.95 -21.21
N ALA A 17 1.06 44.29 -21.96
CA ALA A 17 2.04 43.32 -22.45
C ALA A 17 2.90 42.75 -21.31
N GLU A 18 3.34 43.57 -20.37
CA GLU A 18 4.05 43.11 -19.15
C GLU A 18 3.19 42.16 -18.32
N PHE A 19 1.92 42.50 -18.09
CA PHE A 19 0.99 41.63 -17.37
C PHE A 19 0.78 40.30 -18.10
N ALA A 20 0.63 40.33 -19.43
CA ALA A 20 0.44 39.13 -20.25
C ALA A 20 1.64 38.18 -20.21
N LEU A 21 2.87 38.70 -20.01
CA LEU A 21 4.07 37.88 -19.83
C LEU A 21 4.18 37.27 -18.41
N VAL A 22 3.74 38.00 -17.38
CA VAL A 22 3.82 37.56 -15.99
C VAL A 22 2.68 36.58 -15.63
N LEU A 23 1.50 36.79 -16.22
CA LEU A 23 0.30 36.01 -15.91
C LEU A 23 0.48 34.47 -16.04
N PRO A 24 1.06 33.93 -17.12
CA PRO A 24 1.29 32.48 -17.23
C PRO A 24 2.21 31.95 -16.16
N LEU A 25 3.25 32.68 -15.77
CA LEU A 25 4.18 32.28 -14.71
C LEU A 25 3.48 32.28 -13.34
N LEU A 26 2.63 33.27 -13.08
CA LEU A 26 1.83 33.33 -11.87
C LEU A 26 0.87 32.14 -11.77
N ILE A 27 0.18 31.80 -12.86
CA ILE A 27 -0.74 30.64 -12.91
C ILE A 27 0.02 29.34 -12.68
N LEU A 28 1.18 29.14 -13.29
CA LEU A 28 2.01 27.96 -13.07
C LEU A 28 2.47 27.86 -11.61
N LEU A 29 2.85 28.98 -10.99
CA LEU A 29 3.21 29.02 -9.57
C LEU A 29 2.03 28.64 -8.68
N LEU A 30 0.83 29.13 -8.96
CA LEU A 30 -0.37 28.77 -8.21
C LEU A 30 -0.69 27.28 -8.34
N PHE A 31 -0.61 26.71 -9.53
CA PHE A 31 -0.81 25.28 -9.74
C PHE A 31 0.25 24.44 -9.00
N ALA A 32 1.52 24.88 -8.99
CA ALA A 32 2.57 24.19 -8.26
C ALA A 32 2.30 24.15 -6.74
N ILE A 33 1.79 25.23 -6.16
CA ILE A 33 1.41 25.29 -4.74
C ILE A 33 0.23 24.35 -4.45
N ILE A 34 -0.80 24.37 -5.29
CA ILE A 34 -1.97 23.49 -5.15
C ILE A 34 -1.55 22.02 -5.30
N ASP A 35 -0.73 21.71 -6.28
CA ASP A 35 -0.26 20.33 -6.51
C ASP A 35 0.59 19.82 -5.35
N SER A 36 1.42 20.67 -4.76
CA SER A 36 2.19 20.31 -3.55
C SER A 36 1.26 19.95 -2.38
N GLY A 37 0.21 20.74 -2.15
CA GLY A 37 -0.78 20.45 -1.12
C GLY A 37 -1.55 19.15 -1.37
N ARG A 38 -1.98 18.93 -2.62
CA ARG A 38 -2.66 17.69 -3.03
C ARG A 38 -1.75 16.46 -2.90
N PHE A 39 -0.48 16.57 -3.28
CA PHE A 39 0.48 15.50 -3.15
C PHE A 39 0.66 15.07 -1.69
N MET A 40 0.86 16.03 -0.78
CA MET A 40 0.97 15.77 0.65
C MET A 40 -0.30 15.14 1.23
N TRP A 41 -1.46 15.57 0.78
CA TRP A 41 -2.73 15.00 1.21
C TRP A 41 -2.92 13.55 0.74
N GLU A 42 -2.62 13.24 -0.54
CA GLU A 42 -2.68 11.88 -1.07
C GLU A 42 -1.64 10.98 -0.40
N TRP A 43 -0.43 11.49 -0.13
CA TRP A 43 0.60 10.79 0.63
C TRP A 43 0.07 10.34 2.00
N ASN A 44 -0.45 11.26 2.79
CA ASN A 44 -1.00 10.96 4.12
C ASN A 44 -2.15 9.94 4.05
N ARG A 45 -2.97 9.98 3.01
CA ARG A 45 -4.05 9.00 2.82
C ARG A 45 -3.52 7.61 2.47
N ALA A 46 -2.50 7.52 1.64
CA ALA A 46 -1.86 6.26 1.29
C ALA A 46 -1.18 5.62 2.52
N GLU A 47 -0.46 6.41 3.30
CA GLU A 47 0.12 5.97 4.57
C GLU A 47 -0.94 5.50 5.56
N LYS A 48 -2.02 6.25 5.71
CA LYS A 48 -3.14 5.86 6.57
C LYS A 48 -3.82 4.59 6.10
N ALA A 49 -3.95 4.40 4.78
CA ALA A 49 -4.53 3.18 4.21
C ALA A 49 -3.69 1.94 4.56
N THR A 50 -2.35 2.03 4.50
CA THR A 50 -1.47 0.92 4.92
C THR A 50 -1.57 0.62 6.41
N GLN A 51 -1.62 1.64 7.27
CA GLN A 51 -1.81 1.47 8.72
C GLN A 51 -3.15 0.81 9.07
N VAL A 52 -4.24 1.22 8.41
CA VAL A 52 -5.55 0.61 8.60
C VAL A 52 -5.58 -0.80 8.00
N GLY A 53 -4.90 -1.00 6.86
CA GLY A 53 -4.77 -2.30 6.23
C GLY A 53 -4.09 -3.33 7.12
N VAL A 54 -2.94 -3.00 7.70
CA VAL A 54 -2.23 -3.95 8.57
C VAL A 54 -3.00 -4.25 9.85
N ARG A 55 -3.65 -3.26 10.47
CA ARG A 55 -4.51 -3.50 11.65
C ARG A 55 -5.68 -4.43 11.34
N TYR A 56 -6.25 -4.31 10.15
CA TYR A 56 -7.29 -5.23 9.69
C TYR A 56 -6.73 -6.64 9.46
N ALA A 57 -5.56 -6.74 8.81
CA ALA A 57 -4.96 -8.00 8.42
C ALA A 57 -4.49 -8.87 9.61
N VAL A 58 -4.15 -8.28 10.76
CA VAL A 58 -3.66 -9.02 11.94
C VAL A 58 -4.77 -9.59 12.80
N VAL A 59 -6.00 -9.08 12.68
CA VAL A 59 -7.16 -9.51 13.49
C VAL A 59 -8.23 -10.26 12.69
N THR A 60 -8.05 -10.40 11.37
CA THR A 60 -9.00 -11.08 10.49
C THR A 60 -8.37 -12.28 9.81
N ASP A 61 -9.20 -13.08 9.11
CA ASP A 61 -8.73 -14.25 8.37
C ASP A 61 -7.52 -13.91 7.49
N PRO A 62 -6.42 -14.66 7.59
CA PRO A 62 -5.21 -14.35 6.86
C PRO A 62 -5.40 -14.55 5.35
N VAL A 63 -4.72 -13.71 4.58
CA VAL A 63 -4.67 -13.86 3.12
C VAL A 63 -3.89 -15.12 2.72
N LEU A 64 -2.92 -15.52 3.53
CA LEU A 64 -2.24 -16.80 3.43
C LEU A 64 -3.10 -17.87 4.08
N ASN A 65 -3.94 -18.55 3.29
CA ASN A 65 -4.77 -19.64 3.75
C ASN A 65 -3.90 -20.77 4.31
N GLY A 66 -4.31 -21.36 5.43
CA GLY A 66 -3.55 -22.39 6.14
C GLY A 66 -2.63 -21.84 7.26
N LEU A 67 -2.37 -20.53 7.31
CA LEU A 67 -1.52 -19.95 8.36
C LEU A 67 -2.06 -20.22 9.78
N TYR A 68 -3.38 -20.13 9.94
CA TYR A 68 -4.04 -20.37 11.22
C TYR A 68 -4.22 -21.87 11.56
N THR A 69 -4.42 -22.72 10.55
CA THR A 69 -4.84 -24.11 10.73
C THR A 69 -3.71 -25.14 10.62
N TYR A 70 -2.55 -24.73 10.11
CA TYR A 70 -1.42 -25.64 9.94
C TYR A 70 -0.73 -25.91 11.27
N SER A 71 -0.69 -27.18 11.68
CA SER A 71 0.05 -27.59 12.86
C SER A 71 1.47 -28.03 12.51
N PHE A 72 2.45 -27.25 12.96
CA PHE A 72 3.87 -27.57 12.78
C PHE A 72 4.31 -28.77 13.64
N SER A 73 3.60 -29.07 14.74
CA SER A 73 3.87 -30.25 15.54
C SER A 73 3.39 -31.54 14.89
N LEU A 74 2.21 -31.53 14.25
CA LEU A 74 1.63 -32.72 13.63
C LEU A 74 2.13 -32.99 12.22
N SER A 75 2.24 -31.91 11.42
CA SER A 75 2.55 -31.98 9.99
C SER A 75 3.95 -31.47 9.65
N GLY A 76 4.52 -30.62 10.49
CA GLY A 76 5.84 -29.99 10.26
C GLY A 76 7.00 -30.75 10.92
N GLY A 77 6.73 -31.76 11.73
CA GLY A 77 7.77 -32.56 12.42
C GLY A 77 8.54 -31.80 13.51
N ILE A 78 7.98 -30.70 14.01
CA ILE A 78 8.59 -29.87 15.06
C ILE A 78 8.06 -30.32 16.40
N THR A 79 8.95 -30.47 17.38
CA THR A 79 8.55 -30.87 18.76
C THR A 79 7.56 -29.84 19.32
N GLN A 80 6.47 -30.33 19.90
CA GLN A 80 5.48 -29.47 20.55
C GLN A 80 6.12 -28.60 21.63
N GLY A 81 5.74 -27.30 21.65
CA GLY A 81 6.30 -26.30 22.54
C GLY A 81 7.60 -25.66 22.04
N SER A 82 8.16 -26.12 20.92
CA SER A 82 9.35 -25.50 20.31
C SER A 82 8.96 -24.42 19.35
N THR A 83 9.83 -23.38 19.21
CA THR A 83 9.66 -22.34 18.21
C THR A 83 9.80 -22.89 16.79
N VAL A 84 9.00 -22.37 15.86
CA VAL A 84 9.05 -22.77 14.46
C VAL A 84 10.26 -22.09 13.78
N PRO A 85 11.25 -22.86 13.28
CA PRO A 85 12.43 -22.29 12.66
C PRO A 85 12.13 -21.71 11.28
N THR A 86 12.94 -20.74 10.83
CA THR A 86 12.83 -20.14 9.50
C THR A 86 13.07 -21.13 8.35
N SER A 87 13.72 -22.28 8.63
CA SER A 87 13.84 -23.38 7.67
C SER A 87 12.50 -24.04 7.32
N SER A 88 11.50 -23.96 8.20
CA SER A 88 10.16 -24.50 7.98
C SER A 88 9.18 -23.45 7.45
N PHE A 89 9.34 -22.22 7.87
CA PHE A 89 8.58 -21.06 7.40
C PHE A 89 9.41 -19.80 7.68
N ASP A 90 9.83 -19.08 6.63
CA ASP A 90 10.52 -17.80 6.77
C ASP A 90 9.62 -16.64 6.33
N THR A 91 9.22 -16.62 5.07
CA THR A 91 8.46 -15.51 4.50
C THR A 91 7.43 -15.99 3.50
N ALA A 92 6.21 -15.50 3.63
CA ALA A 92 5.19 -15.65 2.60
C ALA A 92 4.71 -14.27 2.14
N THR A 93 4.58 -14.10 0.83
CA THR A 93 4.16 -12.83 0.21
C THR A 93 2.96 -13.11 -0.69
N CYS A 94 1.86 -12.39 -0.43
CA CYS A 94 0.62 -12.51 -1.19
C CYS A 94 0.32 -11.22 -1.95
N THR A 95 -0.12 -11.37 -3.20
CA THR A 95 -0.57 -10.32 -4.10
C THR A 95 -2.02 -10.54 -4.51
N ASN A 96 -2.53 -9.72 -5.42
CA ASN A 96 -3.87 -9.92 -5.98
C ASN A 96 -4.03 -11.21 -6.77
N SER A 97 -2.95 -11.85 -7.23
CA SER A 97 -2.97 -13.05 -8.09
C SER A 97 -2.58 -14.33 -7.35
N ALA A 98 -1.55 -14.30 -6.53
CA ALA A 98 -0.97 -15.48 -5.89
C ALA A 98 -0.28 -15.16 -4.57
N CYS A 99 -0.01 -16.21 -3.77
CA CYS A 99 0.94 -16.17 -2.69
C CYS A 99 2.20 -16.96 -3.07
N SER A 100 3.37 -16.44 -2.75
CA SER A 100 4.65 -17.13 -2.78
C SER A 100 5.13 -17.33 -1.34
N CYS A 101 5.65 -18.51 -1.03
CA CYS A 101 6.09 -18.86 0.31
C CYS A 101 7.49 -19.48 0.26
N LEU A 102 8.34 -19.08 1.19
CA LEU A 102 9.74 -19.51 1.30
C LEU A 102 10.06 -19.98 2.74
N PRO A 103 10.96 -20.96 2.90
CA PRO A 103 11.40 -21.91 1.87
C PRO A 103 10.24 -22.77 1.37
N GLY A 104 10.35 -23.35 0.17
CA GLY A 104 9.35 -24.27 -0.36
C GLY A 104 9.25 -25.57 0.45
N GLY A 105 8.15 -26.32 0.33
CA GLY A 105 7.91 -27.59 1.02
C GLY A 105 6.97 -27.44 2.22
N GLY A 106 6.68 -28.50 2.94
CA GLY A 106 5.89 -28.55 4.17
C GLY A 106 4.72 -27.58 4.27
N PHE A 107 4.86 -26.59 5.14
CA PHE A 107 3.89 -25.51 5.34
C PHE A 107 3.56 -24.77 4.02
N CYS A 108 4.58 -24.36 3.26
CA CYS A 108 4.37 -23.61 2.04
C CYS A 108 3.58 -24.38 0.97
N SER A 109 3.70 -25.71 0.94
CA SER A 109 2.92 -26.56 0.02
C SER A 109 1.45 -26.70 0.47
N ALA A 110 1.17 -26.52 1.75
CA ALA A 110 -0.17 -26.59 2.32
C ALA A 110 -0.90 -25.23 2.27
N THR A 111 -0.23 -24.14 1.88
CA THR A 111 -0.81 -22.80 1.84
C THR A 111 -1.34 -22.44 0.46
N SER A 112 -2.35 -21.59 0.45
CA SER A 112 -2.93 -21.01 -0.76
C SER A 112 -3.35 -19.57 -0.52
N ARG A 113 -3.75 -18.87 -1.58
CA ARG A 113 -4.27 -17.50 -1.45
C ARG A 113 -5.75 -17.52 -1.07
N ASN A 114 -6.10 -16.85 0.02
CA ASN A 114 -7.49 -16.53 0.36
C ASN A 114 -7.93 -15.27 -0.39
N ALA A 115 -8.67 -15.47 -1.49
CA ALA A 115 -9.14 -14.36 -2.34
C ALA A 115 -10.11 -13.44 -1.62
N THR A 116 -10.98 -13.98 -0.75
CA THR A 116 -11.96 -13.21 0.00
C THR A 116 -11.28 -12.31 1.03
N ALA A 117 -10.36 -12.86 1.82
CA ALA A 117 -9.59 -12.09 2.80
C ALA A 117 -8.79 -10.96 2.12
N PHE A 118 -8.16 -11.23 0.98
CA PHE A 118 -7.46 -10.20 0.20
C PHE A 118 -8.40 -9.10 -0.29
N THR A 119 -9.57 -9.46 -0.82
CA THR A 119 -10.57 -8.48 -1.29
C THR A 119 -11.10 -7.61 -0.15
N ASN A 120 -11.35 -8.21 1.02
CA ASN A 120 -11.79 -7.50 2.21
C ASN A 120 -10.71 -6.52 2.70
N LEU A 121 -9.44 -6.94 2.71
CA LEU A 121 -8.30 -6.08 3.03
C LEU A 121 -8.24 -4.86 2.09
N VAL A 122 -8.28 -5.09 0.78
CA VAL A 122 -8.27 -4.01 -0.22
C VAL A 122 -9.45 -3.06 0.00
N SER A 123 -10.66 -3.60 0.20
CA SER A 123 -11.87 -2.81 0.45
C SER A 123 -11.75 -1.96 1.71
N ARG A 124 -11.11 -2.49 2.76
CA ARG A 124 -10.84 -1.73 3.99
C ARG A 124 -9.87 -0.57 3.75
N MET A 125 -8.81 -0.80 2.98
CA MET A 125 -7.83 0.23 2.59
C MET A 125 -8.48 1.31 1.71
N GLN A 126 -9.35 0.93 0.78
CA GLN A 126 -10.08 1.84 -0.12
C GLN A 126 -10.99 2.82 0.64
N LYS A 127 -11.48 2.49 1.84
CA LYS A 127 -12.23 3.44 2.68
C LYS A 127 -11.37 4.64 3.10
N MET A 128 -10.05 4.47 3.22
CA MET A 128 -9.11 5.55 3.52
C MET A 128 -8.57 6.22 2.25
N TYR A 129 -8.24 5.42 1.24
CA TYR A 129 -7.70 5.90 -0.03
C TYR A 129 -8.36 5.17 -1.22
N PRO A 130 -9.45 5.73 -1.79
CA PRO A 130 -10.23 5.08 -2.84
C PRO A 130 -9.47 4.72 -4.11
N GLN A 131 -8.31 5.34 -4.35
CA GLN A 131 -7.49 5.07 -5.54
C GLN A 131 -6.64 3.80 -5.42
N VAL A 132 -6.65 3.11 -4.28
CA VAL A 132 -5.96 1.83 -4.10
C VAL A 132 -6.57 0.79 -5.03
N ALA A 133 -5.80 0.30 -5.98
CA ALA A 133 -6.16 -0.86 -6.78
C ALA A 133 -5.60 -2.14 -6.13
N ALA A 134 -6.25 -3.27 -6.39
CA ALA A 134 -5.79 -4.57 -5.86
C ALA A 134 -4.35 -4.91 -6.28
N GLY A 135 -3.92 -4.46 -7.46
CA GLY A 135 -2.55 -4.64 -7.96
C GLY A 135 -1.49 -3.81 -7.23
N ASN A 136 -1.90 -2.78 -6.48
CA ASN A 136 -0.98 -1.97 -5.67
C ASN A 136 -0.73 -2.57 -4.28
N VAL A 137 -1.56 -3.53 -3.84
CA VAL A 137 -1.51 -4.08 -2.49
C VAL A 137 -0.70 -5.37 -2.47
N GLN A 138 0.23 -5.42 -1.54
CA GLN A 138 1.01 -6.61 -1.21
C GLN A 138 0.97 -6.83 0.29
N ILE A 139 0.76 -8.07 0.73
CA ILE A 139 0.85 -8.45 2.13
C ILE A 139 1.94 -9.51 2.31
N GLN A 140 2.77 -9.33 3.32
CA GLN A 140 3.88 -10.22 3.65
C GLN A 140 3.72 -10.72 5.08
N TYR A 141 3.94 -12.01 5.27
CA TYR A 141 4.01 -12.69 6.54
C TYR A 141 5.44 -13.16 6.74
N LYS A 142 6.13 -12.67 7.76
CA LYS A 142 7.50 -13.04 8.08
C LYS A 142 7.57 -13.68 9.44
N ASN A 143 8.12 -14.90 9.52
CA ASN A 143 8.39 -15.54 10.79
C ASN A 143 9.48 -14.78 11.57
N VAL A 144 9.15 -14.34 12.76
CA VAL A 144 10.03 -13.60 13.67
C VAL A 144 10.33 -14.39 14.95
N GLY A 145 10.00 -15.70 14.94
CA GLY A 145 10.23 -16.61 16.07
C GLY A 145 9.22 -16.44 17.21
N LEU A 146 8.06 -15.85 16.93
CA LEU A 146 6.95 -15.77 17.88
C LEU A 146 5.96 -16.93 17.64
N GLY A 147 5.40 -17.47 18.74
CA GLY A 147 4.57 -18.66 18.72
C GLY A 147 5.39 -19.93 18.97
N PHE A 148 4.70 -21.06 19.07
CA PHE A 148 5.30 -22.38 19.30
C PHE A 148 4.47 -23.47 18.64
N ALA A 149 5.12 -24.52 18.18
CA ALA A 149 4.47 -25.64 17.52
C ALA A 149 3.51 -26.36 18.46
N GLY A 150 2.26 -26.55 18.00
CA GLY A 150 1.20 -27.23 18.77
C GLY A 150 0.53 -26.33 19.80
N ASP A 151 0.37 -25.05 19.51
CA ASP A 151 -0.43 -24.10 20.31
C ASP A 151 -1.91 -24.58 20.31
N PRO A 152 -2.53 -24.84 21.45
CA PRO A 152 -3.91 -25.29 21.50
C PRO A 152 -4.93 -24.14 21.28
N ASP A 153 -4.53 -22.90 21.52
CA ASP A 153 -5.44 -21.75 21.58
C ASP A 153 -5.29 -20.81 20.39
N GLY A 154 -4.31 -21.04 19.49
CA GLY A 154 -4.03 -20.15 18.38
C GLY A 154 -3.20 -20.78 17.26
N PRO A 155 -2.75 -19.98 16.32
CA PRO A 155 -1.83 -20.45 15.28
C PRO A 155 -0.45 -20.74 15.88
N ASP A 156 0.20 -21.81 15.41
CA ASP A 156 1.55 -22.20 15.85
C ASP A 156 2.61 -21.10 15.64
N VAL A 157 2.34 -20.11 14.80
CA VAL A 157 3.24 -18.99 14.52
C VAL A 157 2.50 -17.66 14.51
N SER A 158 3.10 -16.64 15.12
CA SER A 158 2.62 -15.25 15.08
C SER A 158 3.60 -14.39 14.25
N PRO A 159 3.52 -14.44 12.90
CA PRO A 159 4.44 -13.74 12.05
C PRO A 159 4.25 -12.23 12.10
N LEU A 160 5.30 -11.49 11.75
CA LEU A 160 5.18 -10.06 11.41
C LEU A 160 4.44 -9.94 10.09
N VAL A 161 3.26 -9.33 10.14
CA VAL A 161 2.43 -9.02 8.97
C VAL A 161 2.78 -7.61 8.49
N THR A 162 3.21 -7.50 7.24
CA THR A 162 3.50 -6.21 6.61
C THR A 162 2.59 -6.00 5.42
N VAL A 163 1.81 -4.93 5.44
CA VAL A 163 1.01 -4.49 4.30
C VAL A 163 1.76 -3.37 3.58
N SER A 164 1.89 -3.49 2.27
CA SER A 164 2.58 -2.53 1.42
C SER A 164 1.66 -2.03 0.31
N LEU A 165 1.77 -0.73 0.00
CA LEU A 165 1.20 -0.11 -1.19
C LEU A 165 2.34 0.30 -2.12
N THR A 166 2.33 -0.20 -3.34
CA THR A 166 3.39 0.03 -4.34
C THR A 166 2.81 0.54 -5.65
N GLY A 167 3.62 1.27 -6.42
CA GLY A 167 3.25 1.69 -7.77
C GLY A 167 2.11 2.72 -7.85
N LEU A 168 1.85 3.47 -6.80
CA LEU A 168 0.87 4.55 -6.81
C LEU A 168 1.36 5.72 -7.67
N GLN A 169 0.44 6.31 -8.45
CA GLN A 169 0.72 7.42 -9.35
C GLN A 169 -0.05 8.67 -8.92
N PHE A 170 0.68 9.74 -8.67
CA PHE A 170 0.10 11.06 -8.48
C PHE A 170 0.05 11.81 -9.81
N ARG A 171 -1.07 12.47 -10.11
CA ARG A 171 -1.24 13.30 -11.30
C ARG A 171 -1.44 14.77 -10.90
N PRO A 172 -0.39 15.59 -11.00
CA PRO A 172 -0.46 17.03 -10.79
C PRO A 172 -1.39 17.73 -11.79
N LEU A 173 -1.97 18.86 -11.41
CA LEU A 173 -2.72 19.73 -12.32
C LEU A 173 -1.81 20.33 -13.41
N THR A 174 -0.56 20.59 -13.05
CA THR A 174 0.48 21.03 -14.01
C THR A 174 0.68 20.03 -15.15
N CYS A 175 0.38 18.75 -14.93
CA CYS A 175 0.45 17.72 -15.96
C CYS A 175 -0.67 17.78 -17.02
N LEU A 176 -1.68 18.63 -16.84
CA LEU A 176 -2.62 18.96 -17.92
C LEU A 176 -1.91 19.69 -19.06
N VAL A 177 -0.82 20.40 -18.74
CA VAL A 177 0.00 21.14 -19.73
C VAL A 177 1.16 20.28 -20.22
N PHE A 178 1.79 19.46 -19.36
CA PHE A 178 3.05 18.77 -19.64
C PHE A 178 2.94 17.25 -19.75
N ALA A 179 1.73 16.68 -19.66
CA ALA A 179 1.45 15.22 -19.75
C ALA A 179 2.42 14.36 -18.91
N CYS A 180 2.47 14.58 -17.61
CA CYS A 180 3.35 13.91 -16.67
C CYS A 180 2.59 13.14 -15.58
N SER A 181 3.26 12.24 -14.88
CA SER A 181 2.82 11.63 -13.63
C SER A 181 4.03 11.44 -12.71
N ILE A 182 3.79 11.47 -11.41
CA ILE A 182 4.83 11.27 -10.40
C ILE A 182 4.54 9.95 -9.70
N THR A 183 5.48 9.01 -9.73
CA THR A 183 5.38 7.77 -8.97
C THR A 183 5.61 8.08 -7.49
N MET A 184 4.65 7.71 -6.66
CA MET A 184 4.78 7.82 -5.21
C MET A 184 5.69 6.72 -4.68
N PRO A 185 6.43 6.94 -3.58
CA PRO A 185 7.21 5.88 -2.95
C PRO A 185 6.30 4.78 -2.40
N ASP A 186 6.91 3.65 -2.07
CA ASP A 186 6.22 2.56 -1.42
C ASP A 186 5.86 2.91 0.03
N PHE A 187 4.62 2.65 0.41
CA PHE A 187 4.15 2.78 1.79
C PHE A 187 4.10 1.40 2.43
N ARG A 188 4.57 1.28 3.68
CA ARG A 188 4.62 0.01 4.40
C ARG A 188 4.24 0.21 5.85
N ALA A 189 3.43 -0.71 6.39
CA ALA A 189 3.13 -0.78 7.81
C ALA A 189 3.16 -2.24 8.26
N GLY A 190 3.73 -2.52 9.43
CA GLY A 190 3.89 -3.87 9.96
C GLY A 190 3.39 -3.98 11.40
N LEU A 191 2.72 -5.08 11.71
CA LEU A 191 2.29 -5.49 13.06
C LEU A 191 2.43 -7.02 13.18
N THR A 192 2.58 -7.52 14.37
CA THR A 192 2.52 -8.97 14.65
C THR A 192 1.10 -9.48 14.51
N LEU A 193 0.96 -10.71 14.01
CA LEU A 193 -0.34 -11.38 13.92
C LEU A 193 -0.93 -11.55 15.33
N GLU A 194 -2.21 -11.26 15.46
CA GLU A 194 -2.96 -11.39 16.72
C GLU A 194 -3.95 -12.55 16.61
N ASP A 195 -5.23 -12.28 16.43
CA ASP A 195 -6.28 -13.32 16.47
C ASP A 195 -6.38 -14.15 15.18
N ALA A 196 -6.11 -13.56 14.03
CA ALA A 196 -6.17 -14.20 12.70
C ALA A 196 -7.49 -14.96 12.40
N THR A 197 -8.63 -14.48 12.93
CA THR A 197 -9.94 -15.10 12.75
C THR A 197 -11.04 -14.06 12.54
N GLY A 198 -11.95 -14.35 11.60
CA GLY A 198 -13.09 -13.50 11.31
C GLY A 198 -12.93 -12.59 10.11
N THR A 199 -14.03 -11.96 9.73
CA THR A 199 -14.10 -11.13 8.50
C THR A 199 -14.28 -9.64 8.79
N VAL A 200 -14.41 -9.26 10.04
CA VAL A 200 -14.70 -7.89 10.49
C VAL A 200 -13.72 -7.50 11.60
N SER A 201 -13.11 -6.33 11.47
CA SER A 201 -12.39 -5.67 12.57
C SER A 201 -13.22 -4.48 13.06
N ASN A 202 -13.38 -4.37 14.36
CA ASN A 202 -14.03 -3.21 15.00
C ASN A 202 -13.14 -1.97 14.94
#